data_92267028bd7e793b29a5aa0547dc2f60
#
_entry.id   92267028bd7e793b29a5aa0547dc2f60
#
_cell.length_a   1.000
_cell.length_b   1.000
_cell.length_c   1.000
_cell.angle_alpha   90.00
_cell.angle_beta   90.00
_cell.angle_gamma   90.00
#
_symmetry.space_group_name_H-M   'P 1'
#
loop_
_entity.id
_entity.type
_entity.pdbx_description
1 polymer ?
#
loop_
_entity_poly.entity_id
_entity_poly.type
_entity_poly.pdbx_seq_one_letter_code
_entity_poly.pdbx_strand_id
1 'polypeptide(L)'
;LAKLIHDGAWDKIAIDLNKRSVEGVNGEGLSTVNCQLSIKQKVLDVLSKYGIENNKVTLWGTGTPLREFLWSEDMADASVHVLLNVNFSDIIGIEKYSSVHYGASTDGAVDRNHSAGRGGALPKLGEIRNCHINVGTGKELTIRELSELVVKAVGFEGTVEFDTSKPDGTMRKLIDVSKLHSLGWTHKVEIEDGVKKLFEWYRSSLA
;
A
#
# COMPACT_ATOMS: atom_id res chain seq x y z
N LEU A 1 12.01 5.49 14.24
CA LEU A 1 12.32 6.12 15.55
C LEU A 1 13.06 5.17 16.46
N ALA A 2 12.60 3.93 16.71
CA ALA A 2 13.27 3.00 17.64
C ALA A 2 14.78 2.84 17.33
N LYS A 3 15.15 2.63 16.06
CA LYS A 3 16.56 2.59 15.67
C LYS A 3 17.29 3.90 15.93
N LEU A 4 16.69 5.05 15.62
CA LEU A 4 17.32 6.36 15.90
C LEU A 4 17.55 6.58 17.39
N ILE A 5 16.63 6.11 18.24
CA ILE A 5 16.79 6.15 19.70
C ILE A 5 17.93 5.24 20.14
N HIS A 6 17.96 4.00 19.63
CA HIS A 6 19.00 3.03 19.90
C HIS A 6 20.39 3.56 19.51
N ASP A 7 20.50 4.17 18.33
CA ASP A 7 21.73 4.75 17.81
C ASP A 7 22.10 6.10 18.47
N GLY A 8 21.26 6.66 19.34
CA GLY A 8 21.46 7.96 19.98
C GLY A 8 21.41 9.16 19.01
N ALA A 9 20.76 9.00 17.84
CA ALA A 9 20.70 10.00 16.77
C ALA A 9 19.62 11.08 17.04
N TRP A 10 19.77 11.83 18.13
CA TRP A 10 18.77 12.77 18.62
C TRP A 10 18.46 13.92 17.67
N ASP A 11 19.43 14.40 16.90
CA ASP A 11 19.20 15.43 15.87
C ASP A 11 18.23 14.95 14.79
N LYS A 12 18.37 13.69 14.35
CA LYS A 12 17.45 13.07 13.40
C LYS A 12 16.07 12.81 13.99
N ILE A 13 16.01 12.46 15.28
CA ILE A 13 14.75 12.35 16.02
C ILE A 13 14.05 13.70 16.06
N ALA A 14 14.78 14.79 16.35
CA ALA A 14 14.23 16.15 16.36
C ALA A 14 13.65 16.54 15.00
N ILE A 15 14.38 16.26 13.92
CA ILE A 15 13.88 16.51 12.54
C ILE A 15 12.60 15.73 12.25
N ASP A 16 12.56 14.45 12.60
CA ASP A 16 11.39 13.60 12.37
C ASP A 16 10.17 14.07 13.18
N LEU A 17 10.36 14.41 14.44
CA LEU A 17 9.29 14.91 15.31
C LEU A 17 8.77 16.30 14.88
N ASN A 18 9.61 17.15 14.30
CA ASN A 18 9.17 18.42 13.74
C ASN A 18 8.37 18.25 12.45
N LYS A 19 8.69 17.24 11.64
CA LYS A 19 7.94 16.92 10.41
C LYS A 19 6.64 16.15 10.71
N ARG A 20 6.66 15.31 11.73
CA ARG A 20 5.59 14.37 12.10
C ARG A 20 5.43 14.37 13.62
N SER A 21 4.79 15.40 14.14
CA SER A 21 4.62 15.57 15.58
C SER A 21 3.93 14.34 16.20
N VAL A 22 4.50 13.86 17.30
CA VAL A 22 3.86 12.92 18.20
C VAL A 22 3.12 13.73 19.27
N GLU A 23 1.91 13.34 19.64
CA GLU A 23 1.06 14.08 20.56
C GLU A 23 1.83 14.45 21.85
N GLY A 24 1.89 15.74 22.11
CA GLY A 24 2.60 16.30 23.30
C GLY A 24 4.12 16.41 23.18
N VAL A 25 4.71 16.08 22.00
CA VAL A 25 6.17 16.18 21.77
C VAL A 25 6.43 16.87 20.44
N ASN A 26 7.28 17.90 20.47
CA ASN A 26 7.89 18.47 19.27
C ASN A 26 9.41 18.25 19.33
N GLY A 27 10.07 18.43 18.19
CA GLY A 27 11.53 18.28 18.08
C GLY A 27 12.33 19.48 18.60
N GLU A 28 11.66 20.55 19.02
CA GLU A 28 12.32 21.77 19.45
C GLU A 28 13.14 21.54 20.73
N GLY A 29 14.38 21.99 20.72
CA GLY A 29 15.30 21.91 21.86
C GLY A 29 15.96 20.53 22.08
N LEU A 30 15.67 19.49 21.27
CA LEU A 30 16.33 18.19 21.39
C LEU A 30 17.81 18.21 21.04
N SER A 31 18.25 19.16 20.23
CA SER A 31 19.64 19.32 19.78
C SER A 31 20.50 20.19 20.72
N THR A 32 19.93 20.90 21.69
CA THR A 32 20.67 21.78 22.58
C THR A 32 21.18 21.06 23.85
N VAL A 33 22.47 21.25 24.17
CA VAL A 33 23.20 20.44 25.15
C VAL A 33 22.67 20.54 26.58
N ASN A 34 22.10 21.67 26.99
CA ASN A 34 21.74 21.95 28.40
C ASN A 34 20.30 21.57 28.83
N CYS A 35 19.43 21.11 27.92
CA CYS A 35 18.05 20.73 28.24
C CYS A 35 17.75 19.25 27.97
N GLN A 36 18.76 18.46 27.73
CA GLN A 36 18.65 17.17 27.02
C GLN A 36 17.99 16.05 27.83
N LEU A 37 18.27 15.91 29.13
CA LEU A 37 17.77 14.74 29.88
C LEU A 37 16.25 14.77 30.06
N SER A 38 15.67 15.92 30.39
CA SER A 38 14.21 15.99 30.61
C SER A 38 13.38 15.88 29.33
N ILE A 39 13.90 16.41 28.22
CA ILE A 39 13.20 16.32 26.90
C ILE A 39 13.35 14.93 26.33
N LYS A 40 14.54 14.34 26.40
CA LYS A 40 14.77 12.94 25.97
C LYS A 40 13.87 11.98 26.73
N GLN A 41 13.77 12.16 28.08
CA GLN A 41 12.89 11.32 28.87
C GLN A 41 11.43 11.49 28.49
N LYS A 42 10.94 12.71 28.27
CA LYS A 42 9.58 12.95 27.80
C LYS A 42 9.29 12.29 26.45
N VAL A 43 10.24 12.34 25.50
CA VAL A 43 10.11 11.64 24.20
C VAL A 43 10.00 10.14 24.41
N LEU A 44 10.87 9.56 25.23
CA LEU A 44 10.83 8.12 25.54
C LEU A 44 9.53 7.72 26.24
N ASP A 45 9.07 8.53 27.20
CA ASP A 45 7.80 8.29 27.92
C ASP A 45 6.59 8.31 26.99
N VAL A 46 6.61 9.18 25.99
CA VAL A 46 5.54 9.20 24.97
C VAL A 46 5.66 8.02 24.03
N LEU A 47 6.84 7.72 23.51
CA LEU A 47 7.07 6.62 22.58
C LEU A 47 6.80 5.25 23.20
N SER A 48 7.07 5.10 24.52
CA SER A 48 6.76 3.85 25.24
C SER A 48 5.25 3.52 25.23
N LYS A 49 4.38 4.54 25.21
CA LYS A 49 2.91 4.33 25.04
C LYS A 49 2.55 3.70 23.72
N TYR A 50 3.41 3.84 22.71
CA TYR A 50 3.28 3.24 21.39
C TYR A 50 4.11 1.96 21.23
N GLY A 51 4.61 1.41 22.34
CA GLY A 51 5.42 0.19 22.33
C GLY A 51 6.86 0.39 21.83
N ILE A 52 7.37 1.64 21.79
CA ILE A 52 8.72 1.94 21.31
C ILE A 52 9.60 2.27 22.51
N GLU A 53 10.57 1.42 22.77
CA GLU A 53 11.58 1.57 23.83
C GLU A 53 12.99 1.65 23.20
N ASN A 54 14.03 1.82 24.04
CA ASN A 54 15.39 2.02 23.54
C ASN A 54 15.91 0.87 22.65
N ASN A 55 15.61 -0.37 23.04
CA ASN A 55 16.08 -1.57 22.34
C ASN A 55 14.94 -2.58 22.05
N LYS A 56 13.71 -2.13 22.18
CA LYS A 56 12.54 -3.01 22.01
C LYS A 56 11.41 -2.27 21.30
N VAL A 57 10.72 -3.01 20.45
CA VAL A 57 9.45 -2.58 19.82
C VAL A 57 8.39 -3.62 20.13
N THR A 58 7.29 -3.19 20.74
CA THR A 58 6.14 -4.05 21.05
C THR A 58 5.03 -3.80 20.04
N LEU A 59 4.65 -4.83 19.32
CA LEU A 59 3.54 -4.82 18.36
C LEU A 59 2.31 -5.46 18.99
N TRP A 60 1.12 -4.97 18.65
CA TRP A 60 -0.14 -5.52 19.14
C TRP A 60 -0.51 -6.83 18.46
N GLY A 61 -1.13 -7.74 19.23
CA GLY A 61 -1.62 -9.03 18.74
C GLY A 61 -0.57 -10.12 18.69
N THR A 62 -0.86 -11.18 17.96
CA THR A 62 0.01 -12.36 17.84
C THR A 62 1.05 -12.24 16.72
N GLY A 63 0.84 -11.31 15.79
CA GLY A 63 1.62 -11.21 14.55
C GLY A 63 1.25 -12.23 13.48
N THR A 64 0.22 -13.06 13.72
CA THR A 64 -0.23 -14.09 12.76
C THR A 64 -1.16 -13.59 11.65
N PRO A 65 -1.91 -12.47 11.79
CA PRO A 65 -2.77 -11.99 10.72
C PRO A 65 -1.99 -11.76 9.43
N LEU A 66 -2.59 -12.21 8.33
CA LEU A 66 -2.05 -12.08 6.98
C LEU A 66 -2.50 -10.79 6.34
N ARG A 67 -1.59 -10.10 5.67
CA ARG A 67 -1.85 -8.86 4.95
C ARG A 67 -1.15 -8.84 3.61
N GLU A 68 -1.77 -8.16 2.68
CA GLU A 68 -1.23 -7.85 1.36
C GLU A 68 -0.74 -6.41 1.36
N PHE A 69 0.41 -6.18 0.73
CA PHE A 69 1.02 -4.85 0.60
C PHE A 69 1.38 -4.59 -0.86
N LEU A 70 0.93 -3.47 -1.37
CA LEU A 70 1.23 -3.02 -2.72
C LEU A 70 2.04 -1.73 -2.67
N TRP A 71 3.07 -1.64 -3.48
CA TRP A 71 3.84 -0.41 -3.64
C TRP A 71 2.98 0.69 -4.26
N SER A 72 3.08 1.92 -3.73
CA SER A 72 2.18 3.01 -4.14
C SER A 72 2.32 3.41 -5.62
N GLU A 73 3.53 3.33 -6.17
CA GLU A 73 3.75 3.59 -7.60
C GLU A 73 3.17 2.48 -8.48
N ASP A 74 3.19 1.22 -8.03
CA ASP A 74 2.52 0.12 -8.72
C ASP A 74 1.00 0.31 -8.73
N MET A 75 0.42 0.82 -7.65
CA MET A 75 -1.01 1.16 -7.64
C MET A 75 -1.34 2.26 -8.66
N ALA A 76 -0.51 3.29 -8.75
CA ALA A 76 -0.67 4.36 -9.74
C ALA A 76 -0.51 3.80 -11.17
N ASP A 77 0.51 2.99 -11.42
CA ASP A 77 0.78 2.34 -12.70
C ASP A 77 -0.38 1.43 -13.13
N ALA A 78 -0.95 0.64 -12.21
CA ALA A 78 -2.14 -0.16 -12.47
C ALA A 78 -3.33 0.69 -12.91
N SER A 79 -3.55 1.81 -12.24
CA SER A 79 -4.63 2.74 -12.56
C SER A 79 -4.47 3.35 -13.95
N VAL A 80 -3.26 3.75 -14.30
CA VAL A 80 -2.92 4.27 -15.64
C VAL A 80 -3.05 3.17 -16.69
N HIS A 81 -2.58 1.96 -16.40
CA HIS A 81 -2.71 0.81 -17.31
C HIS A 81 -4.17 0.54 -17.65
N VAL A 82 -5.04 0.46 -16.65
CA VAL A 82 -6.48 0.23 -16.87
C VAL A 82 -7.09 1.37 -17.67
N LEU A 83 -6.76 2.62 -17.37
CA LEU A 83 -7.29 3.79 -18.05
C LEU A 83 -6.92 3.82 -19.55
N LEU A 84 -5.70 3.43 -19.90
CA LEU A 84 -5.17 3.56 -21.26
C LEU A 84 -5.36 2.31 -22.12
N ASN A 85 -5.44 1.11 -21.52
CA ASN A 85 -5.35 -0.15 -22.25
C ASN A 85 -6.58 -1.05 -22.10
N VAL A 86 -7.54 -0.71 -21.23
CA VAL A 86 -8.67 -1.58 -20.91
C VAL A 86 -9.97 -0.91 -21.30
N ASN A 87 -10.75 -1.56 -22.17
CA ASN A 87 -12.11 -1.11 -22.50
C ASN A 87 -13.12 -1.71 -21.52
N PHE A 88 -14.26 -1.09 -21.38
CA PHE A 88 -15.34 -1.59 -20.52
C PHE A 88 -15.80 -2.99 -20.91
N SER A 89 -15.82 -3.31 -22.21
CA SER A 89 -16.13 -4.64 -22.75
C SER A 89 -15.19 -5.73 -22.19
N ASP A 90 -13.91 -5.41 -22.01
CA ASP A 90 -12.91 -6.33 -21.50
C ASP A 90 -13.18 -6.65 -20.01
N ILE A 91 -13.65 -5.64 -19.26
CA ILE A 91 -13.99 -5.77 -17.84
C ILE A 91 -15.20 -6.68 -17.62
N ILE A 92 -16.22 -6.59 -18.47
CA ILE A 92 -17.48 -7.32 -18.31
C ILE A 92 -17.49 -8.68 -19.04
N GLY A 93 -16.37 -9.06 -19.68
CA GLY A 93 -16.19 -10.37 -20.30
C GLY A 93 -17.09 -10.61 -21.55
N ILE A 94 -17.55 -9.54 -22.17
CA ILE A 94 -18.24 -9.66 -23.46
C ILE A 94 -17.15 -9.73 -24.52
N GLU A 95 -16.95 -10.94 -25.06
CA GLU A 95 -16.06 -11.14 -26.20
C GLU A 95 -16.42 -10.16 -27.32
N LYS A 96 -15.46 -9.27 -27.57
CA LYS A 96 -15.40 -8.32 -28.66
C LYS A 96 -16.76 -7.84 -29.16
N TYR A 97 -17.16 -6.69 -28.67
CA TYR A 97 -17.91 -5.78 -29.51
C TYR A 97 -17.04 -5.53 -30.74
N SER A 98 -17.20 -6.41 -31.75
CA SER A 98 -16.60 -6.16 -33.05
C SER A 98 -17.08 -4.77 -33.43
N SER A 99 -16.11 -3.91 -33.66
CA SER A 99 -16.24 -2.57 -34.19
C SER A 99 -17.52 -2.42 -34.99
N VAL A 100 -18.57 -1.91 -34.36
CA VAL A 100 -19.59 -1.22 -35.12
C VAL A 100 -18.84 -0.04 -35.71
N HIS A 101 -18.42 -0.17 -36.94
CA HIS A 101 -17.95 0.96 -37.70
C HIS A 101 -19.07 2.01 -37.63
N TYR A 102 -18.87 3.04 -36.82
CA TYR A 102 -19.47 4.33 -37.09
C TYR A 102 -18.79 4.82 -38.39
N GLY A 103 -19.10 4.17 -39.48
CA GLY A 103 -18.95 4.76 -40.78
C GLY A 103 -19.92 5.94 -40.77
N ALA A 104 -19.42 7.12 -40.60
CA ALA A 104 -20.13 8.33 -40.95
C ALA A 104 -20.35 8.24 -42.44
N SER A 105 -21.45 7.60 -42.84
CA SER A 105 -22.03 7.72 -44.17
C SER A 105 -22.60 9.12 -44.21
N THR A 106 -22.01 9.96 -45.04
CA THR A 106 -22.47 11.33 -45.34
C THR A 106 -23.79 11.36 -46.08
N ASP A 107 -24.40 10.20 -46.34
CA ASP A 107 -25.56 10.08 -47.19
C ASP A 107 -26.72 9.42 -46.46
N GLY A 108 -27.26 10.03 -45.50
CA GLY A 108 -28.59 9.88 -44.88
C GLY A 108 -29.48 8.62 -45.14
N ALA A 109 -28.95 7.50 -45.68
CA ALA A 109 -29.66 6.26 -45.94
C ALA A 109 -29.38 5.23 -44.83
N VAL A 110 -30.33 5.07 -43.93
CA VAL A 110 -30.32 3.97 -42.93
C VAL A 110 -30.70 2.70 -43.68
N ASP A 111 -29.73 1.86 -44.02
CA ASP A 111 -29.96 0.51 -44.55
C ASP A 111 -30.55 -0.38 -43.45
N ARG A 112 -31.83 -0.66 -43.50
CA ARG A 112 -32.58 -1.46 -42.51
C ARG A 112 -32.48 -2.96 -42.76
N ASN A 113 -31.62 -3.43 -43.66
CA ASN A 113 -31.55 -4.82 -44.08
C ASN A 113 -30.19 -5.50 -43.92
N HIS A 114 -29.44 -5.18 -42.88
CA HIS A 114 -28.33 -6.06 -42.50
C HIS A 114 -28.86 -7.15 -41.58
N SER A 115 -29.00 -8.34 -42.16
CA SER A 115 -29.25 -9.59 -41.45
C SER A 115 -28.22 -9.75 -40.34
N ALA A 116 -28.68 -9.76 -39.09
CA ALA A 116 -27.92 -9.95 -37.88
C ALA A 116 -27.11 -11.26 -37.96
N GLY A 117 -25.84 -11.16 -38.34
CA GLY A 117 -24.85 -12.14 -37.97
C GLY A 117 -24.79 -12.14 -36.43
N ARG A 118 -24.88 -13.33 -35.84
CA ARG A 118 -24.97 -13.65 -34.41
C ARG A 118 -24.10 -12.74 -33.50
N GLY A 119 -24.49 -11.49 -33.33
CA GLY A 119 -24.01 -10.60 -32.32
C GLY A 119 -24.83 -10.87 -31.06
N GLY A 120 -24.19 -11.33 -29.98
CA GLY A 120 -24.86 -11.47 -28.71
C GLY A 120 -25.54 -10.15 -28.36
N ALA A 121 -26.79 -10.18 -27.91
CA ALA A 121 -27.53 -9.01 -27.50
C ALA A 121 -26.72 -8.30 -26.38
N LEU A 122 -26.65 -6.96 -26.41
CA LEU A 122 -26.11 -6.17 -25.32
C LEU A 122 -26.76 -6.61 -24.01
N PRO A 123 -25.98 -6.88 -22.94
CA PRO A 123 -26.59 -7.12 -21.66
C PRO A 123 -27.40 -5.88 -21.28
N LYS A 124 -28.61 -6.10 -20.78
CA LYS A 124 -29.44 -5.02 -20.27
C LYS A 124 -28.69 -4.35 -19.13
N LEU A 125 -28.83 -3.04 -18.97
CA LEU A 125 -28.11 -2.25 -17.96
C LEU A 125 -28.16 -2.84 -16.53
N GLY A 126 -29.22 -3.60 -16.19
CA GLY A 126 -29.35 -4.31 -14.92
C GLY A 126 -28.65 -5.68 -14.86
N GLU A 127 -28.11 -6.19 -15.96
CA GLU A 127 -27.41 -7.50 -16.04
C GLU A 127 -25.88 -7.35 -15.92
N ILE A 128 -25.34 -6.14 -16.06
CA ILE A 128 -23.91 -5.87 -15.92
C ILE A 128 -23.53 -5.99 -14.45
N ARG A 129 -22.68 -6.96 -14.14
CA ARG A 129 -22.17 -7.23 -12.79
C ARG A 129 -20.65 -7.39 -12.83
N ASN A 130 -20.02 -7.30 -11.66
CA ASN A 130 -18.58 -7.54 -11.49
C ASN A 130 -17.68 -6.63 -12.35
N CYS A 131 -18.04 -5.35 -12.55
CA CYS A 131 -17.22 -4.39 -13.26
C CYS A 131 -16.09 -3.78 -12.40
N HIS A 132 -15.99 -4.14 -11.14
CA HIS A 132 -14.86 -3.73 -10.30
C HIS A 132 -13.58 -4.51 -10.64
N ILE A 133 -12.44 -3.87 -10.44
CA ILE A 133 -11.11 -4.46 -10.58
C ILE A 133 -10.41 -4.29 -9.24
N ASN A 134 -9.98 -5.40 -8.64
CA ASN A 134 -9.12 -5.36 -7.46
C ASN A 134 -7.68 -5.07 -7.91
N VAL A 135 -7.02 -4.14 -7.23
CA VAL A 135 -5.63 -3.79 -7.48
C VAL A 135 -4.79 -4.22 -6.28
N GLY A 136 -3.89 -5.17 -6.50
CA GLY A 136 -3.05 -5.75 -5.47
C GLY A 136 -1.93 -6.61 -6.06
N THR A 137 -1.22 -7.32 -5.19
CA THR A 137 -0.14 -8.23 -5.59
C THR A 137 -0.61 -9.68 -5.72
N GLY A 138 -1.71 -10.03 -5.04
CA GLY A 138 -2.15 -11.42 -4.85
C GLY A 138 -1.26 -12.21 -3.90
N LYS A 139 -0.32 -11.55 -3.20
CA LYS A 139 0.59 -12.17 -2.24
C LYS A 139 0.34 -11.62 -0.84
N GLU A 140 0.40 -12.48 0.15
CA GLU A 140 0.23 -12.10 1.54
C GLU A 140 1.39 -12.60 2.39
N LEU A 141 1.65 -11.90 3.47
CA LEU A 141 2.58 -12.31 4.52
C LEU A 141 1.99 -11.97 5.88
N THR A 142 2.50 -12.59 6.92
CA THR A 142 2.10 -12.30 8.29
C THR A 142 2.66 -10.96 8.76
N ILE A 143 2.01 -10.34 9.74
CA ILE A 143 2.56 -9.14 10.39
C ILE A 143 3.93 -9.44 11.02
N ARG A 144 4.15 -10.68 11.49
CA ARG A 144 5.46 -11.12 12.00
C ARG A 144 6.54 -11.07 10.92
N GLU A 145 6.31 -11.71 9.78
CA GLU A 145 7.24 -11.70 8.65
C GLU A 145 7.51 -10.27 8.16
N LEU A 146 6.47 -9.44 8.07
CA LEU A 146 6.68 -8.02 7.74
C LEU A 146 7.58 -7.31 8.75
N SER A 147 7.37 -7.55 10.06
CA SER A 147 8.22 -6.93 11.10
C SER A 147 9.68 -7.36 10.98
N GLU A 148 9.94 -8.62 10.65
CA GLU A 148 11.29 -9.16 10.41
C GLU A 148 11.95 -8.52 9.18
N LEU A 149 11.19 -8.33 8.08
CA LEU A 149 11.67 -7.61 6.89
C LEU A 149 12.04 -6.16 7.22
N VAL A 150 11.21 -5.47 8.01
CA VAL A 150 11.50 -4.09 8.44
C VAL A 150 12.73 -4.05 9.33
N VAL A 151 12.83 -4.92 10.34
CA VAL A 151 14.00 -5.03 11.24
C VAL A 151 15.28 -5.20 10.42
N LYS A 152 15.26 -6.13 9.46
CA LYS A 152 16.42 -6.39 8.58
C LYS A 152 16.76 -5.17 7.72
N ALA A 153 15.77 -4.52 7.12
CA ALA A 153 16.00 -3.38 6.23
C ALA A 153 16.55 -2.16 6.98
N VAL A 154 16.05 -1.90 8.20
CA VAL A 154 16.54 -0.76 9.01
C VAL A 154 17.81 -1.08 9.77
N GLY A 155 18.21 -2.35 9.88
CA GLY A 155 19.34 -2.81 10.71
C GLY A 155 19.09 -2.52 12.18
N PHE A 156 17.90 -2.83 12.71
CA PHE A 156 17.58 -2.68 14.11
C PHE A 156 18.07 -3.90 14.88
N GLU A 157 18.95 -3.69 15.87
CA GLU A 157 19.56 -4.77 16.66
C GLU A 157 18.80 -5.10 17.95
N GLY A 158 17.71 -4.36 18.21
CA GLY A 158 16.82 -4.61 19.35
C GLY A 158 15.86 -5.79 19.11
N THR A 159 14.94 -5.97 20.04
CA THR A 159 13.94 -7.03 20.00
C THR A 159 12.58 -6.53 19.51
N VAL A 160 11.85 -7.38 18.80
CA VAL A 160 10.43 -7.17 18.50
C VAL A 160 9.61 -8.18 19.29
N GLU A 161 8.70 -7.70 20.11
CA GLU A 161 7.78 -8.48 20.91
C GLU A 161 6.34 -8.29 20.42
N PHE A 162 5.49 -9.27 20.72
CA PHE A 162 4.08 -9.23 20.38
C PHE A 162 3.23 -9.25 21.66
N ASP A 163 2.42 -8.20 21.86
CA ASP A 163 1.49 -8.11 22.99
C ASP A 163 0.19 -8.85 22.65
N THR A 164 0.13 -10.11 23.03
CA THR A 164 -1.04 -10.97 22.81
C THR A 164 -2.24 -10.61 23.69
N SER A 165 -2.09 -9.70 24.66
CA SER A 165 -3.23 -9.15 25.40
C SER A 165 -4.10 -8.22 24.55
N LYS A 166 -3.54 -7.73 23.43
CA LYS A 166 -4.28 -6.92 22.45
C LYS A 166 -4.87 -7.81 21.37
N PRO A 167 -6.08 -7.48 20.88
CA PRO A 167 -6.73 -8.30 19.88
C PRO A 167 -5.99 -8.24 18.54
N ASP A 168 -5.99 -9.36 17.84
CA ASP A 168 -5.67 -9.40 16.43
C ASP A 168 -6.83 -8.74 15.63
N GLY A 169 -6.50 -8.11 14.53
CA GLY A 169 -7.51 -7.70 13.56
C GLY A 169 -8.03 -8.90 12.74
N THR A 170 -8.75 -8.63 11.65
CA THR A 170 -9.19 -9.68 10.71
C THR A 170 -8.00 -10.54 10.30
N MET A 171 -8.14 -11.87 10.41
CA MET A 171 -7.03 -12.81 10.19
C MET A 171 -6.48 -12.78 8.78
N ARG A 172 -7.34 -12.60 7.77
CA ARG A 172 -6.93 -12.58 6.36
C ARG A 172 -7.68 -11.53 5.56
N LYS A 173 -6.97 -10.81 4.68
CA LYS A 173 -7.51 -9.79 3.77
C LYS A 173 -6.84 -9.84 2.40
N LEU A 174 -6.71 -11.03 1.82
CA LEU A 174 -6.24 -11.19 0.46
C LEU A 174 -7.38 -10.85 -0.52
N ILE A 175 -7.05 -10.10 -1.55
CA ILE A 175 -7.97 -9.81 -2.66
C ILE A 175 -7.66 -10.71 -3.87
N ASP A 176 -8.69 -11.00 -4.65
CA ASP A 176 -8.52 -11.70 -5.92
C ASP A 176 -8.12 -10.71 -7.01
N VAL A 177 -6.91 -10.86 -7.53
CA VAL A 177 -6.31 -10.01 -8.57
C VAL A 177 -6.33 -10.66 -9.95
N SER A 178 -6.95 -11.83 -10.10
CA SER A 178 -6.96 -12.62 -11.35
C SER A 178 -7.50 -11.82 -12.54
N LYS A 179 -8.52 -10.99 -12.31
CA LYS A 179 -9.06 -10.11 -13.35
C LYS A 179 -8.03 -9.09 -13.83
N LEU A 180 -7.32 -8.43 -12.92
CA LEU A 180 -6.29 -7.45 -13.29
C LEU A 180 -5.14 -8.11 -14.07
N HIS A 181 -4.71 -9.30 -13.62
CA HIS A 181 -3.71 -10.08 -14.34
C HIS A 181 -4.17 -10.48 -15.75
N SER A 182 -5.43 -10.88 -15.91
CA SER A 182 -5.99 -11.21 -17.22
C SER A 182 -6.08 -9.99 -18.15
N LEU A 183 -6.14 -8.79 -17.59
CA LEU A 183 -6.09 -7.52 -18.32
C LEU A 183 -4.66 -7.05 -18.61
N GLY A 184 -3.64 -7.87 -18.32
CA GLY A 184 -2.25 -7.67 -18.72
C GLY A 184 -1.40 -6.86 -17.75
N TRP A 185 -1.84 -6.64 -16.51
CA TRP A 185 -1.04 -5.93 -15.52
C TRP A 185 -0.67 -6.83 -14.32
N THR A 186 0.58 -6.69 -13.87
CA THR A 186 1.10 -7.28 -12.63
C THR A 186 1.96 -6.26 -11.90
N HIS A 187 2.06 -6.38 -10.57
CA HIS A 187 2.94 -5.53 -9.77
C HIS A 187 4.43 -5.74 -10.16
N LYS A 188 5.25 -4.72 -9.92
CA LYS A 188 6.67 -4.69 -10.30
C LYS A 188 7.60 -4.73 -9.09
N VAL A 189 7.11 -4.27 -7.92
CA VAL A 189 7.91 -4.12 -6.70
C VAL A 189 7.47 -5.17 -5.68
N GLU A 190 8.37 -6.09 -5.36
CA GLU A 190 8.17 -7.06 -4.29
C GLU A 190 8.32 -6.38 -2.91
N ILE A 191 7.72 -6.97 -1.88
CA ILE A 191 7.64 -6.37 -0.54
C ILE A 191 9.03 -6.11 0.06
N GLU A 192 10.00 -7.00 -0.17
CA GLU A 192 11.36 -6.88 0.34
C GLU A 192 12.06 -5.63 -0.22
N ASP A 193 11.86 -5.37 -1.51
CA ASP A 193 12.43 -4.20 -2.17
C ASP A 193 11.65 -2.93 -1.84
N GLY A 194 10.33 -3.03 -1.70
CA GLY A 194 9.47 -1.93 -1.26
C GLY A 194 9.87 -1.43 0.14
N VAL A 195 10.12 -2.33 1.08
CA VAL A 195 10.56 -1.97 2.44
C VAL A 195 11.92 -1.27 2.42
N LYS A 196 12.89 -1.75 1.61
CA LYS A 196 14.21 -1.10 1.46
C LYS A 196 14.08 0.31 0.86
N LYS A 197 13.36 0.44 -0.26
CA LYS A 197 13.09 1.74 -0.92
C LYS A 197 12.44 2.73 0.03
N LEU A 198 11.43 2.28 0.78
CA LEU A 198 10.75 3.12 1.76
C LEU A 198 11.72 3.60 2.87
N PHE A 199 12.58 2.72 3.34
CA PHE A 199 13.58 3.09 4.35
C PHE A 199 14.63 4.05 3.80
N GLU A 200 15.11 3.87 2.58
CA GLU A 200 16.04 4.79 1.92
C GLU A 200 15.42 6.18 1.73
N TRP A 201 14.18 6.23 1.24
CA TRP A 201 13.44 7.48 1.14
C TRP A 201 13.28 8.16 2.50
N TYR A 202 12.91 7.41 3.55
CA TYR A 202 12.81 7.94 4.90
C TYR A 202 14.15 8.51 5.39
N ARG A 203 15.24 7.80 5.17
CA ARG A 203 16.59 8.27 5.56
C ARG A 203 16.98 9.56 4.84
N SER A 204 16.74 9.64 3.54
CA SER A 204 17.03 10.86 2.77
C SER A 204 16.22 12.07 3.23
N SER A 205 15.01 11.84 3.75
CA SER A 205 14.16 12.90 4.28
C SER A 205 14.64 13.46 5.63
N LEU A 206 15.60 12.80 6.29
CA LEU A 206 16.20 13.21 7.57
C LEU A 206 17.59 13.85 7.39
N ALA A 207 18.11 13.90 6.17
CA ALA A 207 19.36 14.60 5.82
C ALA A 207 19.07 16.06 5.53
#